data_19445b7001c29a8192c38ae92a24aff3
#
_entry.id   19445b7001c29a8192c38ae92a24aff3
#
_cell.length_a   1.000
_cell.length_b   1.000
_cell.length_c   1.000
_cell.angle_alpha   90.00
_cell.angle_beta   90.00
_cell.angle_gamma   90.00
#
_symmetry.space_group_name_H-M   'P 1'
#
loop_
_entity.id
_entity.type
_entity.pdbx_description
1 polymer ?
#
loop_
_entity_poly.entity_id
_entity_poly.type
_entity_poly.pdbx_seq_one_letter_code
_entity_poly.pdbx_strand_id
1 'polypeptide(L)'
;DAEGDKAGRRYAAYDLTKADGQGKWWEGYDPQKLYGGYNMIVPDGISSVKEMNEWHDRHDGAWMERIPEMNPEFARNWYRRCKQLIDDYKPDLIYFDDETDLPMGKYGLMATAHFYNSNMKWHNGRNEAVANAKRLPEDKQRGVVMDCERGALAGISPRPWQTCMCIGNWHYDRGLYGYNGYKTAERVVKTFVDIVSKNGNLLLSIPVRGDGSIDEKEVAFLHDFKAWLDVHGVAIFGSRPWKIFGEGEVKMQNSKSFGDNEKLQASLSEKDIRFTQKDGILYAFVLGFPSQKTVTIRSLGRNSEQMKGRKIRSIRMLGTKKKVE
;
A
#
# COMPACT_ATOMS: atom_id res chain seq x y z
N ASP A 1 -10.94 -18.58 12.88
CA ASP A 1 -11.57 -18.60 14.18
C ASP A 1 -12.48 -19.81 14.25
N ALA A 2 -12.04 -20.89 14.91
CA ALA A 2 -12.78 -22.13 14.89
C ALA A 2 -14.13 -21.88 15.49
N GLU A 3 -14.44 -21.45 16.56
CA GLU A 3 -15.77 -21.17 17.07
C GLU A 3 -15.83 -19.97 18.01
N GLY A 4 -14.79 -19.22 18.00
CA GLY A 4 -14.69 -17.92 18.60
C GLY A 4 -14.79 -17.86 20.11
N ASP A 5 -15.15 -18.96 20.79
CA ASP A 5 -15.75 -18.63 22.05
C ASP A 5 -15.83 -19.73 23.07
N LYS A 6 -14.74 -19.94 23.74
CA LYS A 6 -14.68 -20.79 24.92
C LYS A 6 -15.40 -20.23 26.15
N ALA A 7 -15.73 -18.96 26.15
CA ALA A 7 -16.30 -18.23 27.28
C ALA A 7 -17.48 -17.30 26.91
N GLY A 8 -18.24 -17.59 25.84
CA GLY A 8 -19.31 -16.73 25.39
C GLY A 8 -18.84 -15.44 24.71
N ARG A 9 -17.55 -15.30 24.38
CA ARG A 9 -16.98 -14.13 23.69
C ARG A 9 -17.06 -14.30 22.18
N ARG A 10 -17.42 -13.27 21.46
CA ARG A 10 -17.50 -13.25 19.98
C ARG A 10 -16.15 -13.12 19.30
N TYR A 11 -15.07 -12.97 20.04
CA TYR A 11 -13.71 -12.91 19.54
C TYR A 11 -13.01 -14.25 19.68
N ALA A 12 -12.09 -14.50 18.76
CA ALA A 12 -11.25 -15.67 18.78
C ALA A 12 -10.65 -15.90 20.14
N ALA A 13 -10.96 -17.04 20.71
CA ALA A 13 -10.29 -17.50 21.89
C ALA A 13 -9.01 -18.21 21.46
N TYR A 14 -7.89 -17.54 21.61
CA TYR A 14 -6.57 -18.10 21.28
C TYR A 14 -6.12 -19.18 22.27
N ASP A 15 -6.96 -19.51 23.24
CA ASP A 15 -6.78 -20.53 24.26
C ASP A 15 -7.46 -21.87 23.91
N LEU A 16 -8.06 -22.00 22.73
CA LEU A 16 -8.65 -23.25 22.27
C LEU A 16 -7.60 -24.34 22.15
N THR A 17 -7.95 -25.54 22.60
CA THR A 17 -7.13 -26.74 22.58
C THR A 17 -7.79 -27.84 21.75
N LYS A 18 -7.06 -28.90 21.44
CA LYS A 18 -7.60 -30.07 20.74
C LYS A 18 -8.84 -30.66 21.42
N ALA A 19 -8.89 -30.60 22.76
CA ALA A 19 -10.01 -31.13 23.55
C ALA A 19 -11.31 -30.35 23.33
N ASP A 20 -11.23 -29.06 23.04
CA ASP A 20 -12.38 -28.20 22.80
C ASP A 20 -13.08 -28.52 21.46
N GLY A 21 -12.42 -29.28 20.60
CA GLY A 21 -12.96 -29.74 19.30
C GLY A 21 -13.84 -30.98 19.37
N GLN A 22 -13.98 -31.61 20.52
CA GLN A 22 -14.79 -32.82 20.66
C GLN A 22 -16.26 -32.53 20.26
N GLY A 23 -16.78 -33.31 19.30
CA GLY A 23 -18.11 -33.14 18.75
C GLY A 23 -18.26 -31.95 17.77
N LYS A 24 -17.17 -31.28 17.39
CA LYS A 24 -17.13 -30.15 16.48
C LYS A 24 -16.59 -30.56 15.11
N TRP A 25 -16.81 -29.73 14.07
CA TRP A 25 -16.31 -29.99 12.72
C TRP A 25 -14.77 -30.07 12.61
N TRP A 26 -14.05 -29.54 13.59
CA TRP A 26 -12.59 -29.59 13.68
C TRP A 26 -12.05 -30.59 14.72
N GLU A 27 -12.87 -31.56 15.15
CA GLU A 27 -12.46 -32.63 16.05
C GLU A 27 -11.21 -33.36 15.52
N GLY A 28 -10.25 -33.57 16.41
CA GLY A 28 -8.98 -34.20 16.07
C GLY A 28 -7.88 -33.22 15.65
N TYR A 29 -8.21 -31.98 15.28
CA TYR A 29 -7.26 -30.92 15.01
C TYR A 29 -6.89 -30.14 16.27
N ASP A 30 -5.67 -29.60 16.29
CA ASP A 30 -5.16 -28.78 17.40
C ASP A 30 -5.08 -27.32 16.99
N PRO A 31 -5.98 -26.43 17.48
CA PRO A 31 -5.97 -25.02 17.14
C PRO A 31 -4.69 -24.30 17.52
N GLN A 32 -3.98 -24.75 18.57
CA GLN A 32 -2.72 -24.12 18.99
C GLN A 32 -1.64 -24.14 17.90
N LYS A 33 -1.71 -25.08 16.96
CA LYS A 33 -0.80 -25.12 15.81
C LYS A 33 -1.04 -24.03 14.78
N LEU A 34 -2.21 -23.38 14.83
CA LEU A 34 -2.60 -22.29 13.92
C LEU A 34 -2.30 -20.92 14.51
N TYR A 35 -1.96 -20.82 15.79
CA TYR A 35 -1.72 -19.55 16.45
C TYR A 35 -0.25 -19.14 16.35
N GLY A 36 -0.02 -17.88 15.97
CA GLY A 36 1.32 -17.29 15.88
C GLY A 36 2.01 -17.09 17.22
N GLY A 37 1.27 -17.06 18.29
CA GLY A 37 1.77 -16.90 19.65
C GLY A 37 1.08 -17.82 20.66
N TYR A 38 1.72 -17.99 21.80
CA TYR A 38 1.17 -18.72 22.93
C TYR A 38 0.59 -17.78 23.99
N ASN A 39 -0.43 -18.25 24.72
CA ASN A 39 -0.98 -17.53 25.86
C ASN A 39 -1.42 -16.09 25.53
N MET A 40 -2.08 -15.93 24.40
CA MET A 40 -2.71 -14.66 24.03
C MET A 40 -3.88 -14.41 24.99
N ILE A 41 -3.89 -13.25 25.64
CA ILE A 41 -4.99 -12.84 26.52
C ILE A 41 -5.80 -11.80 25.81
N VAL A 42 -7.02 -12.17 25.45
CA VAL A 42 -8.02 -11.25 24.91
C VAL A 42 -8.71 -10.52 26.07
N PRO A 43 -8.96 -9.21 25.97
CA PRO A 43 -9.61 -8.45 27.05
C PRO A 43 -10.95 -9.03 27.47
N ASP A 44 -11.16 -9.10 28.77
CA ASP A 44 -12.42 -9.61 29.34
C ASP A 44 -13.61 -8.67 29.06
N GLY A 45 -14.80 -9.25 28.97
CA GLY A 45 -16.05 -8.51 28.80
C GLY A 45 -16.29 -7.93 27.39
N ILE A 46 -15.39 -8.16 26.44
CA ILE A 46 -15.57 -7.72 25.05
C ILE A 46 -16.52 -8.70 24.33
N SER A 47 -17.64 -8.21 23.83
CA SER A 47 -18.66 -9.00 23.15
C SER A 47 -18.97 -8.54 21.73
N SER A 48 -18.35 -7.45 21.26
CA SER A 48 -18.59 -6.86 19.95
C SER A 48 -17.32 -6.23 19.36
N VAL A 49 -17.30 -6.04 18.03
CA VAL A 49 -16.25 -5.31 17.31
C VAL A 49 -16.12 -3.88 17.83
N LYS A 50 -17.25 -3.25 18.15
CA LYS A 50 -17.26 -1.88 18.67
C LYS A 50 -16.52 -1.79 20.01
N GLU A 51 -16.84 -2.67 20.96
CA GLU A 51 -16.18 -2.71 22.26
C GLU A 51 -14.68 -3.00 22.13
N MET A 52 -14.29 -3.86 21.21
CA MET A 52 -12.87 -4.14 20.93
C MET A 52 -12.15 -2.93 20.35
N ASN A 53 -12.75 -2.21 19.42
CA ASN A 53 -12.17 -0.97 18.90
C ASN A 53 -12.05 0.10 20.00
N GLU A 54 -13.07 0.25 20.84
CA GLU A 54 -13.01 1.17 21.97
C GLU A 54 -11.94 0.76 22.99
N TRP A 55 -11.74 -0.53 23.21
CA TRP A 55 -10.66 -1.03 24.06
C TRP A 55 -9.28 -0.74 23.44
N HIS A 56 -9.11 -1.05 22.17
CA HIS A 56 -7.90 -0.76 21.38
C HIS A 56 -7.52 0.73 21.43
N ASP A 57 -8.49 1.63 21.25
CA ASP A 57 -8.26 3.07 21.27
C ASP A 57 -7.83 3.59 22.64
N ARG A 58 -8.29 2.93 23.71
CA ARG A 58 -7.90 3.27 25.09
C ARG A 58 -6.58 2.64 25.55
N HIS A 59 -6.02 1.73 24.78
CA HIS A 59 -4.82 0.96 25.14
C HIS A 59 -3.72 1.08 24.07
N ASP A 60 -3.48 2.30 23.60
CA ASP A 60 -2.40 2.66 22.68
C ASP A 60 -2.30 1.79 21.41
N GLY A 61 -3.45 1.34 20.91
CA GLY A 61 -3.52 0.51 19.73
C GLY A 61 -3.25 -0.97 19.96
N ALA A 62 -3.27 -1.43 21.20
CA ALA A 62 -3.17 -2.85 21.51
C ALA A 62 -4.47 -3.60 21.20
N TRP A 63 -4.35 -4.87 20.79
CA TRP A 63 -5.49 -5.76 20.55
C TRP A 63 -5.60 -6.88 21.60
N MET A 64 -4.67 -6.94 22.52
CA MET A 64 -4.56 -7.96 23.54
C MET A 64 -4.00 -7.37 24.84
N GLU A 65 -4.39 -7.90 25.97
CA GLU A 65 -3.82 -7.52 27.27
C GLU A 65 -2.35 -7.96 27.41
N ARG A 66 -1.98 -8.99 26.69
CA ARG A 66 -0.62 -9.54 26.71
C ARG A 66 -0.15 -9.86 25.30
N ILE A 67 1.04 -9.38 24.94
CA ILE A 67 1.73 -9.78 23.71
C ILE A 67 2.18 -11.24 23.89
N PRO A 68 1.73 -12.15 23.00
CA PRO A 68 2.09 -13.55 23.12
C PRO A 68 3.56 -13.79 22.75
N GLU A 69 4.16 -14.81 23.36
CA GLU A 69 5.41 -15.33 22.87
C GLU A 69 5.20 -15.99 21.51
N MET A 70 6.13 -15.75 20.57
CA MET A 70 6.05 -16.36 19.24
C MET A 70 6.11 -17.88 19.34
N ASN A 71 5.15 -18.55 18.70
CA ASN A 71 5.15 -20.00 18.56
C ASN A 71 6.23 -20.43 17.54
N PRO A 72 7.33 -21.08 17.96
CA PRO A 72 8.43 -21.42 17.05
C PRO A 72 8.05 -22.50 16.03
N GLU A 73 7.07 -23.36 16.31
CA GLU A 73 6.57 -24.33 15.33
C GLU A 73 5.76 -23.63 14.25
N PHE A 74 4.88 -22.71 14.63
CA PHE A 74 4.13 -21.86 13.68
C PHE A 74 5.08 -21.06 12.79
N ALA A 75 6.05 -20.36 13.36
CA ALA A 75 7.01 -19.55 12.63
C ALA A 75 7.84 -20.37 11.62
N ARG A 76 8.26 -21.58 12.00
CA ARG A 76 8.95 -22.52 11.11
C ARG A 76 8.05 -22.99 9.98
N ASN A 77 6.79 -23.31 10.28
CA ASN A 77 5.83 -23.76 9.28
C ASN A 77 5.45 -22.61 8.33
N TRP A 78 5.32 -21.38 8.84
CA TRP A 78 5.14 -20.17 8.02
C TRP A 78 6.29 -20.01 7.02
N TYR A 79 7.55 -20.12 7.48
CA TYR A 79 8.70 -20.05 6.58
C TYR A 79 8.69 -21.15 5.51
N ARG A 80 8.34 -22.40 5.90
CA ARG A 80 8.25 -23.52 4.93
C ARG A 80 7.21 -23.25 3.85
N ARG A 81 6.05 -22.68 4.21
CA ARG A 81 4.99 -22.29 3.26
C ARG A 81 5.47 -21.18 2.33
N CYS A 82 6.10 -20.13 2.86
CA CYS A 82 6.69 -19.07 2.05
C CYS A 82 7.71 -19.63 1.06
N LYS A 83 8.60 -20.49 1.56
CA LYS A 83 9.61 -21.15 0.72
C LYS A 83 8.98 -21.96 -0.40
N GLN A 84 7.96 -22.77 -0.09
CA GLN A 84 7.24 -23.57 -1.08
C GLN A 84 6.60 -22.69 -2.15
N LEU A 85 5.87 -21.64 -1.76
CA LEU A 85 5.26 -20.71 -2.71
C LEU A 85 6.30 -20.07 -3.63
N ILE A 86 7.43 -19.65 -3.09
CA ILE A 86 8.52 -19.05 -3.87
C ILE A 86 9.07 -20.05 -4.87
N ASP A 87 9.33 -21.30 -4.43
CA ASP A 87 9.95 -22.32 -5.29
C ASP A 87 8.97 -22.81 -6.38
N ASP A 88 7.69 -23.01 -6.04
CA ASP A 88 6.68 -23.56 -6.95
C ASP A 88 6.20 -22.52 -7.98
N TYR A 89 6.00 -21.27 -7.56
CA TYR A 89 5.39 -20.23 -8.42
C TYR A 89 6.36 -19.20 -8.96
N LYS A 90 7.59 -19.10 -8.42
CA LYS A 90 8.64 -18.16 -8.85
C LYS A 90 8.12 -16.73 -9.01
N PRO A 91 7.52 -16.13 -7.99
CA PRO A 91 6.95 -14.80 -8.10
C PRO A 91 8.04 -13.74 -8.34
N ASP A 92 7.66 -12.63 -8.98
CA ASP A 92 8.52 -11.44 -9.11
C ASP A 92 8.42 -10.52 -7.89
N LEU A 93 7.32 -10.62 -7.15
CA LEU A 93 7.05 -9.82 -5.97
C LEU A 93 6.47 -10.68 -4.84
N ILE A 94 6.97 -10.45 -3.62
CA ILE A 94 6.34 -10.91 -2.39
C ILE A 94 5.99 -9.71 -1.51
N TYR A 95 4.88 -9.81 -0.78
CA TYR A 95 4.39 -8.75 0.07
C TYR A 95 4.07 -9.29 1.45
N PHE A 96 4.69 -8.70 2.47
CA PHE A 96 4.42 -9.00 3.87
C PHE A 96 3.49 -7.94 4.44
N ASP A 97 2.27 -8.34 4.72
CA ASP A 97 1.21 -7.46 5.19
C ASP A 97 1.18 -7.38 6.72
N ASP A 98 0.72 -6.25 7.21
CA ASP A 98 0.26 -5.99 8.58
C ASP A 98 1.28 -6.15 9.71
N GLU A 99 2.57 -6.10 9.42
CA GLU A 99 3.64 -6.21 10.40
C GLU A 99 4.40 -4.88 10.54
N THR A 100 4.96 -4.65 11.72
CA THR A 100 5.85 -3.49 11.99
C THR A 100 7.31 -3.76 11.60
N ASP A 101 7.58 -4.92 11.04
CA ASP A 101 8.86 -5.43 10.59
C ASP A 101 8.60 -6.62 9.64
N LEU A 102 9.64 -7.41 9.33
CA LEU A 102 9.45 -8.69 8.65
C LEU A 102 8.80 -9.71 9.60
N PRO A 103 7.79 -10.46 9.11
CA PRO A 103 7.05 -11.40 9.95
C PRO A 103 7.93 -12.48 10.56
N MET A 104 7.55 -12.97 11.74
CA MET A 104 8.20 -14.12 12.39
C MET A 104 9.71 -13.94 12.63
N GLY A 105 10.19 -12.72 12.80
CA GLY A 105 11.57 -12.38 13.14
C GLY A 105 12.59 -12.96 12.15
N LYS A 106 13.49 -13.84 12.61
CA LYS A 106 14.51 -14.45 11.73
C LYS A 106 13.92 -15.21 10.53
N TYR A 107 12.72 -15.75 10.64
CA TYR A 107 12.10 -16.51 9.56
C TYR A 107 11.63 -15.60 8.41
N GLY A 108 11.23 -14.36 8.69
CA GLY A 108 10.97 -13.35 7.68
C GLY A 108 12.24 -12.97 6.89
N LEU A 109 13.35 -12.78 7.59
CA LEU A 109 14.66 -12.59 6.95
C LEU A 109 15.06 -13.79 6.10
N MET A 110 14.87 -15.02 6.60
CA MET A 110 15.17 -16.24 5.84
C MET A 110 14.29 -16.36 4.60
N ALA A 111 13.00 -16.04 4.68
CA ALA A 111 12.11 -16.08 3.53
C ALA A 111 12.51 -15.05 2.45
N THR A 112 12.83 -13.82 2.87
CA THR A 112 13.32 -12.76 1.97
C THR A 112 14.65 -13.13 1.32
N ALA A 113 15.60 -13.66 2.08
CA ALA A 113 16.89 -14.12 1.56
C ALA A 113 16.71 -15.28 0.58
N HIS A 114 15.84 -16.25 0.90
CA HIS A 114 15.52 -17.36 -0.01
C HIS A 114 14.92 -16.85 -1.31
N PHE A 115 14.01 -15.90 -1.24
CA PHE A 115 13.36 -15.30 -2.39
C PHE A 115 14.37 -14.63 -3.35
N TYR A 116 15.21 -13.75 -2.83
CA TYR A 116 16.23 -13.08 -3.63
C TYR A 116 17.25 -14.05 -4.22
N ASN A 117 17.74 -15.00 -3.41
CA ASN A 117 18.70 -16.00 -3.89
C ASN A 117 18.11 -16.91 -4.97
N SER A 118 16.85 -17.29 -4.84
CA SER A 118 16.15 -18.10 -5.83
C SER A 118 15.90 -17.30 -7.11
N ASN A 119 15.46 -16.04 -7.00
CA ASN A 119 15.27 -15.18 -8.15
C ASN A 119 16.58 -14.95 -8.93
N MET A 120 17.69 -14.69 -8.23
CA MET A 120 19.00 -14.58 -8.88
C MET A 120 19.41 -15.85 -9.65
N LYS A 121 19.08 -17.04 -9.13
CA LYS A 121 19.33 -18.31 -9.85
C LYS A 121 18.49 -18.41 -11.11
N TRP A 122 17.23 -17.97 -11.09
CA TRP A 122 16.35 -18.01 -12.25
C TRP A 122 16.74 -16.98 -13.31
N HIS A 123 17.39 -15.87 -12.91
CA HIS A 123 17.75 -14.73 -13.77
C HIS A 123 19.25 -14.57 -14.00
N ASN A 124 20.01 -15.68 -14.02
CA ASN A 124 21.44 -15.68 -14.35
C ASN A 124 22.28 -14.71 -13.50
N GLY A 125 22.04 -14.68 -12.20
CA GLY A 125 22.75 -13.86 -11.22
C GLY A 125 22.20 -12.44 -11.05
N ARG A 126 21.16 -12.03 -11.80
CA ARG A 126 20.49 -10.73 -11.59
C ARG A 126 19.35 -10.88 -10.61
N ASN A 127 19.24 -9.95 -9.67
CA ASN A 127 18.06 -9.85 -8.82
C ASN A 127 17.00 -9.00 -9.53
N GLU A 128 15.90 -9.62 -9.94
CA GLU A 128 14.73 -8.98 -10.54
C GLU A 128 13.51 -9.03 -9.63
N ALA A 129 13.68 -9.46 -8.37
CA ALA A 129 12.63 -9.62 -7.38
C ALA A 129 12.46 -8.37 -6.51
N VAL A 130 11.24 -8.16 -6.04
CA VAL A 130 10.89 -7.12 -5.09
C VAL A 130 10.17 -7.72 -3.89
N ALA A 131 10.68 -7.46 -2.68
CA ALA A 131 9.96 -7.75 -1.44
C ALA A 131 9.45 -6.44 -0.81
N ASN A 132 8.19 -6.42 -0.43
CA ASN A 132 7.56 -5.30 0.25
C ASN A 132 7.16 -5.69 1.68
N ALA A 133 7.23 -4.74 2.61
CA ALA A 133 6.68 -4.91 3.95
C ALA A 133 6.26 -3.56 4.54
N LYS A 134 5.26 -3.60 5.43
CA LYS A 134 4.76 -2.40 6.12
C LYS A 134 5.68 -1.98 7.26
N ARG A 135 5.75 -0.67 7.49
CA ARG A 135 6.38 -0.04 8.67
C ARG A 135 7.81 -0.52 8.98
N LEU A 136 8.57 -0.82 7.94
CA LEU A 136 9.94 -1.34 8.09
C LEU A 136 10.85 -0.40 8.87
N PRO A 137 11.67 -0.93 9.78
CA PRO A 137 12.82 -0.24 10.34
C PRO A 137 13.79 0.23 9.25
N GLU A 138 14.49 1.33 9.49
CA GLU A 138 15.33 1.99 8.47
C GLU A 138 16.46 1.08 7.96
N ASP A 139 17.05 0.28 8.82
CA ASP A 139 18.12 -0.67 8.50
C ASP A 139 17.66 -1.73 7.47
N LYS A 140 16.41 -2.17 7.55
CA LYS A 140 15.83 -3.18 6.64
C LYS A 140 15.36 -2.61 5.30
N GLN A 141 15.10 -1.30 5.23
CA GLN A 141 14.71 -0.62 3.98
C GLN A 141 15.82 -0.63 2.90
N ARG A 142 16.99 -1.15 3.19
CA ARG A 142 18.04 -1.37 2.18
C ARG A 142 17.77 -2.58 1.30
N GLY A 143 17.07 -3.57 1.83
CA GLY A 143 16.79 -4.84 1.15
C GLY A 143 15.32 -5.11 0.90
N VAL A 144 14.42 -4.34 1.51
CA VAL A 144 12.97 -4.52 1.39
C VAL A 144 12.31 -3.16 1.17
N VAL A 145 11.37 -3.09 0.25
CA VAL A 145 10.64 -1.86 -0.07
C VAL A 145 9.61 -1.59 1.01
N MET A 146 9.68 -0.41 1.63
CA MET A 146 8.71 0.02 2.63
C MET A 146 7.36 0.29 1.98
N ASP A 147 6.29 -0.26 2.55
CA ASP A 147 4.90 0.10 2.23
C ASP A 147 4.32 1.01 3.32
N CYS A 148 3.60 2.04 2.88
CA CYS A 148 2.87 2.97 3.73
C CYS A 148 1.37 2.82 3.46
N GLU A 149 0.66 2.02 4.24
CA GLU A 149 -0.77 1.80 4.02
C GLU A 149 -1.57 3.11 4.02
N ARG A 150 -2.21 3.41 2.87
CA ARG A 150 -3.00 4.63 2.64
C ARG A 150 -2.28 5.91 3.07
N GLY A 151 -0.95 5.85 3.12
CA GLY A 151 -0.09 6.94 3.57
C GLY A 151 0.53 7.73 2.42
N ALA A 152 1.36 8.70 2.76
CA ALA A 152 2.17 9.47 1.83
C ALA A 152 3.44 9.96 2.53
N LEU A 153 4.43 10.35 1.73
CA LEU A 153 5.62 11.02 2.22
C LEU A 153 5.54 12.52 1.96
N ALA A 154 6.19 13.30 2.80
CA ALA A 154 6.25 14.76 2.66
C ALA A 154 7.12 15.22 1.49
N GLY A 155 8.11 14.42 1.09
CA GLY A 155 9.08 14.75 0.05
C GLY A 155 9.57 13.54 -0.74
N ILE A 156 10.59 13.76 -1.57
CA ILE A 156 11.21 12.70 -2.36
C ILE A 156 11.97 11.75 -1.42
N SER A 157 11.62 10.47 -1.51
CA SER A 157 12.36 9.42 -0.80
C SER A 157 13.66 9.08 -1.56
N PRO A 158 14.77 8.90 -0.87
CA PRO A 158 16.01 8.44 -1.50
C PRO A 158 15.94 6.99 -1.98
N ARG A 159 14.99 6.21 -1.47
CA ARG A 159 14.72 4.81 -1.86
C ARG A 159 13.32 4.68 -2.44
N PRO A 160 13.09 3.73 -3.36
CA PRO A 160 11.74 3.36 -3.74
C PRO A 160 10.90 2.98 -2.52
N TRP A 161 9.64 3.32 -2.56
CA TRP A 161 8.65 2.95 -1.55
C TRP A 161 7.30 2.65 -2.22
N GLN A 162 6.40 2.09 -1.49
CA GLN A 162 5.05 1.79 -1.96
C GLN A 162 4.02 2.40 -1.03
N THR A 163 2.86 2.72 -1.55
CA THR A 163 1.64 2.84 -0.77
C THR A 163 0.59 1.91 -1.35
N CYS A 164 -0.11 1.19 -0.48
CA CYS A 164 -1.28 0.42 -0.85
C CYS A 164 -2.54 1.18 -0.49
N MET A 165 -3.53 1.16 -1.37
CA MET A 165 -4.85 1.74 -1.14
C MET A 165 -5.91 1.00 -1.95
N CYS A 166 -7.18 1.20 -1.60
CA CYS A 166 -8.32 0.67 -2.33
C CYS A 166 -9.18 1.79 -2.90
N ILE A 167 -9.93 1.50 -3.94
CA ILE A 167 -10.93 2.43 -4.49
C ILE A 167 -12.16 2.55 -3.59
N GLY A 168 -12.42 1.51 -2.81
CA GLY A 168 -13.50 1.41 -1.82
C GLY A 168 -12.98 0.93 -0.47
N ASN A 169 -13.42 -0.25 -0.05
CA ASN A 169 -12.87 -1.01 1.07
C ASN A 169 -11.91 -2.10 0.57
N TRP A 170 -11.13 -2.72 1.49
CA TRP A 170 -10.20 -3.80 1.12
C TRP A 170 -10.93 -5.04 0.60
N HIS A 171 -12.12 -5.31 1.12
CA HIS A 171 -13.02 -6.37 0.68
C HIS A 171 -14.25 -5.76 0.00
N TYR A 172 -14.93 -6.55 -0.83
CA TYR A 172 -16.15 -6.12 -1.49
C TYR A 172 -17.24 -5.72 -0.48
N ASP A 173 -17.79 -4.53 -0.65
CA ASP A 173 -18.80 -3.96 0.24
C ASP A 173 -20.06 -3.58 -0.56
N ARG A 174 -21.15 -4.34 -0.35
CA ARG A 174 -22.44 -4.07 -0.98
C ARG A 174 -23.05 -2.72 -0.59
N GLY A 175 -22.78 -2.26 0.64
CA GLY A 175 -23.21 -0.94 1.09
C GLY A 175 -22.52 0.14 0.27
N LEU A 176 -21.20 0.07 0.14
CA LEU A 176 -20.40 1.00 -0.66
C LEU A 176 -20.87 1.04 -2.12
N TYR A 177 -21.13 -0.12 -2.72
CA TYR A 177 -21.75 -0.22 -4.03
C TYR A 177 -23.11 0.48 -4.08
N GLY A 178 -23.97 0.25 -3.09
CA GLY A 178 -25.33 0.80 -3.04
C GLY A 178 -25.37 2.33 -3.09
N TYR A 179 -24.56 3.03 -2.29
CA TYR A 179 -24.51 4.48 -2.25
C TYR A 179 -23.42 5.12 -3.13
N ASN A 180 -22.78 4.35 -4.01
CA ASN A 180 -21.74 4.81 -4.93
C ASN A 180 -20.52 5.44 -4.23
N GLY A 181 -20.03 4.79 -3.18
CA GLY A 181 -18.97 5.31 -2.31
C GLY A 181 -17.54 5.09 -2.83
N TYR A 182 -17.36 4.60 -4.05
CA TYR A 182 -16.04 4.40 -4.65
C TYR A 182 -15.32 5.74 -4.91
N LYS A 183 -14.00 5.73 -4.78
CA LYS A 183 -13.14 6.84 -5.20
C LYS A 183 -13.23 7.00 -6.72
N THR A 184 -13.28 8.24 -7.17
CA THR A 184 -13.24 8.53 -8.62
C THR A 184 -11.84 8.31 -9.19
N ALA A 185 -11.74 8.05 -10.48
CA ALA A 185 -10.45 7.96 -11.18
C ALA A 185 -9.62 9.24 -11.02
N GLU A 186 -10.25 10.43 -11.07
CA GLU A 186 -9.59 11.70 -10.81
C GLU A 186 -8.90 11.74 -9.44
N ARG A 187 -9.60 11.33 -8.39
CA ARG A 187 -9.04 11.30 -7.02
C ARG A 187 -7.85 10.36 -6.92
N VAL A 188 -7.95 9.16 -7.52
CA VAL A 188 -6.86 8.19 -7.53
C VAL A 188 -5.68 8.69 -8.34
N VAL A 189 -5.91 9.33 -9.49
CA VAL A 189 -4.86 9.94 -10.33
C VAL A 189 -4.09 11.01 -9.56
N LYS A 190 -4.74 11.91 -8.84
CA LYS A 190 -4.07 12.92 -8.01
C LYS A 190 -3.14 12.29 -6.98
N THR A 191 -3.62 11.26 -6.29
CA THR A 191 -2.85 10.49 -5.33
C THR A 191 -1.67 9.78 -6.00
N PHE A 192 -1.91 9.12 -7.13
CA PHE A 192 -0.89 8.38 -7.87
C PHE A 192 0.25 9.28 -8.36
N VAL A 193 -0.09 10.41 -8.93
CA VAL A 193 0.90 11.40 -9.38
C VAL A 193 1.73 11.93 -8.22
N ASP A 194 1.10 12.25 -7.08
CA ASP A 194 1.81 12.70 -5.87
C ASP A 194 2.81 11.65 -5.38
N ILE A 195 2.41 10.38 -5.34
CA ILE A 195 3.26 9.25 -4.93
C ILE A 195 4.45 9.09 -5.87
N VAL A 196 4.22 9.02 -7.18
CA VAL A 196 5.27 8.79 -8.17
C VAL A 196 6.27 9.95 -8.20
N SER A 197 5.80 11.20 -8.05
CA SER A 197 6.66 12.38 -7.96
C SER A 197 7.65 12.34 -6.78
N LYS A 198 7.39 11.47 -5.78
CA LYS A 198 8.19 11.29 -4.57
C LYS A 198 8.97 9.97 -4.52
N ASN A 199 9.18 9.33 -5.68
CA ASN A 199 9.86 8.04 -5.82
C ASN A 199 9.04 6.84 -5.32
N GLY A 200 7.72 6.97 -5.27
CA GLY A 200 6.81 5.92 -4.79
C GLY A 200 6.13 5.14 -5.90
N ASN A 201 5.56 4.00 -5.52
CA ASN A 201 4.70 3.17 -6.34
C ASN A 201 3.33 3.04 -5.67
N LEU A 202 2.28 2.91 -6.47
CA LEU A 202 0.93 2.68 -5.99
C LEU A 202 0.52 1.22 -6.21
N LEU A 203 0.15 0.53 -5.14
CA LEU A 203 -0.58 -0.73 -5.17
C LEU A 203 -2.07 -0.40 -4.97
N LEU A 204 -2.85 -0.47 -6.06
CA LEU A 204 -4.27 -0.13 -6.04
C LEU A 204 -5.12 -1.40 -5.99
N SER A 205 -5.84 -1.59 -4.90
CA SER A 205 -6.79 -2.68 -4.75
C SER A 205 -8.14 -2.35 -5.40
N ILE A 206 -8.57 -3.26 -6.25
CA ILE A 206 -9.93 -3.31 -6.82
C ILE A 206 -10.60 -4.53 -6.19
N PRO A 207 -11.52 -4.36 -5.23
CA PRO A 207 -12.16 -5.49 -4.57
C PRO A 207 -12.99 -6.31 -5.56
N VAL A 208 -13.11 -7.59 -5.31
CA VAL A 208 -13.91 -8.51 -6.14
C VAL A 208 -15.04 -9.12 -5.34
N ARG A 209 -16.17 -9.43 -6.00
CA ARG A 209 -17.27 -10.19 -5.40
C ARG A 209 -16.82 -11.58 -5.00
N GLY A 210 -17.61 -12.27 -4.19
CA GLY A 210 -17.30 -13.63 -3.73
C GLY A 210 -17.17 -14.67 -4.84
N ASP A 211 -17.70 -14.41 -6.03
CA ASP A 211 -17.53 -15.22 -7.24
C ASP A 211 -16.32 -14.83 -8.09
N GLY A 212 -15.54 -13.85 -7.64
CA GLY A 212 -14.37 -13.33 -8.35
C GLY A 212 -14.67 -12.28 -9.42
N SER A 213 -15.94 -11.92 -9.64
CA SER A 213 -16.31 -10.88 -10.61
C SER A 213 -16.04 -9.46 -10.05
N ILE A 214 -15.81 -8.53 -10.97
CA ILE A 214 -15.70 -7.09 -10.68
C ILE A 214 -17.06 -6.46 -10.97
N ASP A 215 -17.54 -5.54 -10.14
CA ASP A 215 -18.80 -4.87 -10.38
C ASP A 215 -18.70 -3.79 -11.47
N GLU A 216 -19.85 -3.39 -12.01
CA GLU A 216 -19.92 -2.46 -13.13
C GLU A 216 -19.43 -1.04 -12.79
N LYS A 217 -19.48 -0.62 -11.53
CA LYS A 217 -18.95 0.68 -11.08
C LYS A 217 -17.43 0.65 -10.96
N GLU A 218 -16.89 -0.47 -10.49
CA GLU A 218 -15.44 -0.71 -10.48
C GLU A 218 -14.90 -0.84 -11.91
N VAL A 219 -15.65 -1.50 -12.80
CA VAL A 219 -15.31 -1.56 -14.23
C VAL A 219 -15.30 -0.15 -14.86
N ALA A 220 -16.30 0.68 -14.56
CA ALA A 220 -16.34 2.06 -15.02
C ALA A 220 -15.13 2.87 -14.51
N PHE A 221 -14.78 2.74 -13.23
CA PHE A 221 -13.57 3.32 -12.67
C PHE A 221 -12.31 2.89 -13.44
N LEU A 222 -12.17 1.59 -13.72
CA LEU A 222 -11.01 1.07 -14.46
C LEU A 222 -10.94 1.62 -15.89
N HIS A 223 -12.07 1.81 -16.56
CA HIS A 223 -12.12 2.45 -17.88
C HIS A 223 -11.65 3.91 -17.83
N ASP A 224 -12.14 4.69 -16.87
CA ASP A 224 -11.75 6.08 -16.71
C ASP A 224 -10.26 6.20 -16.34
N PHE A 225 -9.78 5.37 -15.44
CA PHE A 225 -8.38 5.35 -15.04
C PHE A 225 -7.47 4.93 -16.20
N LYS A 226 -7.88 3.89 -16.96
CA LYS A 226 -7.18 3.47 -18.18
C LYS A 226 -7.12 4.59 -19.22
N ALA A 227 -8.23 5.28 -19.48
CA ALA A 227 -8.28 6.36 -20.45
C ALA A 227 -7.28 7.48 -20.11
N TRP A 228 -7.13 7.80 -18.83
CA TRP A 228 -6.11 8.74 -18.38
C TRP A 228 -4.68 8.19 -18.60
N LEU A 229 -4.45 6.91 -18.27
CA LEU A 229 -3.14 6.26 -18.41
C LEU A 229 -2.70 6.12 -19.87
N ASP A 230 -3.63 5.87 -20.78
CA ASP A 230 -3.32 5.79 -22.24
C ASP A 230 -2.67 7.07 -22.76
N VAL A 231 -3.01 8.21 -22.18
CA VAL A 231 -2.45 9.52 -22.56
C VAL A 231 -1.22 9.88 -21.73
N HIS A 232 -1.30 9.68 -20.42
CA HIS A 232 -0.34 10.24 -19.45
C HIS A 232 0.65 9.22 -18.90
N GLY A 233 0.46 7.94 -19.17
CA GLY A 233 1.31 6.86 -18.66
C GLY A 233 2.79 7.00 -19.00
N VAL A 234 3.13 7.66 -20.13
CA VAL A 234 4.51 7.97 -20.51
C VAL A 234 5.24 8.81 -19.45
N ALA A 235 4.51 9.66 -18.74
CA ALA A 235 5.04 10.52 -17.68
C ALA A 235 5.09 9.84 -16.30
N ILE A 236 4.50 8.63 -16.19
CA ILE A 236 4.40 7.84 -14.96
C ILE A 236 5.33 6.63 -15.01
N PHE A 237 5.13 5.75 -16.01
CA PHE A 237 5.85 4.47 -16.06
C PHE A 237 7.30 4.64 -16.49
N GLY A 238 8.21 4.14 -15.65
CA GLY A 238 9.66 4.27 -15.87
C GLY A 238 10.19 5.69 -15.63
N SER A 239 9.38 6.59 -15.09
CA SER A 239 9.82 7.94 -14.70
C SER A 239 10.62 7.93 -13.38
N ARG A 240 11.20 9.06 -13.07
CA ARG A 240 11.90 9.34 -11.80
C ARG A 240 11.47 10.69 -11.27
N PRO A 241 11.57 10.95 -9.97
CA PRO A 241 11.40 12.29 -9.44
C PRO A 241 12.34 13.29 -10.12
N TRP A 242 11.88 14.51 -10.23
CA TRP A 242 12.74 15.61 -10.64
C TRP A 242 13.55 16.12 -9.42
N LYS A 243 14.21 17.30 -9.53
CA LYS A 243 14.95 17.95 -8.42
C LYS A 243 14.06 18.23 -7.20
N ILE A 244 12.79 18.51 -7.46
CA ILE A 244 11.72 18.67 -6.46
C ILE A 244 10.54 17.84 -6.91
N PHE A 245 9.73 17.36 -5.96
CA PHE A 245 8.52 16.58 -6.30
C PHE A 245 7.40 17.44 -6.86
N GLY A 246 7.38 18.73 -6.50
CA GLY A 246 6.30 19.62 -6.93
C GLY A 246 6.32 20.95 -6.21
N GLU A 247 5.30 21.76 -6.49
CA GLU A 247 4.98 23.01 -5.82
C GLU A 247 3.46 23.09 -5.59
N GLY A 248 3.01 23.96 -4.69
CA GLY A 248 1.61 24.17 -4.39
C GLY A 248 1.33 24.51 -2.95
N GLU A 249 0.04 24.56 -2.62
CA GLU A 249 -0.46 24.97 -1.31
C GLU A 249 -0.55 23.77 -0.34
N VAL A 250 -0.90 22.59 -0.85
CA VAL A 250 -1.09 21.38 -0.01
C VAL A 250 0.24 20.79 0.41
N LYS A 251 0.45 20.66 1.73
CA LYS A 251 1.65 20.09 2.33
C LYS A 251 1.32 18.74 2.94
N MET A 252 1.84 17.67 2.34
CA MET A 252 1.76 16.33 2.92
C MET A 252 2.72 16.21 4.10
N GLN A 253 2.34 15.39 5.05
CA GLN A 253 3.19 15.00 6.17
C GLN A 253 3.75 13.60 5.92
N ASN A 254 4.90 13.29 6.53
CA ASN A 254 5.36 11.91 6.57
C ASN A 254 4.39 11.10 7.42
N SER A 255 3.68 10.20 6.77
CA SER A 255 2.70 9.34 7.43
C SER A 255 3.01 7.90 7.09
N LYS A 256 3.18 7.11 8.14
CA LYS A 256 3.24 5.65 8.06
C LYS A 256 1.92 5.02 8.50
N SER A 257 0.94 5.86 8.86
CA SER A 257 -0.35 5.45 9.40
C SER A 257 -1.45 5.49 8.36
N PHE A 258 -2.44 4.67 8.59
CA PHE A 258 -3.62 4.52 7.79
C PHE A 258 -4.41 5.84 7.64
N GLY A 259 -4.53 6.30 6.42
CA GLY A 259 -5.44 7.38 6.06
C GLY A 259 -5.04 8.82 6.40
N ASP A 260 -3.90 9.06 7.08
CA ASP A 260 -3.52 10.40 7.55
C ASP A 260 -3.49 11.47 6.46
N ASN A 261 -3.03 11.12 5.28
CA ASN A 261 -2.91 12.05 4.16
C ASN A 261 -4.05 11.97 3.13
N GLU A 262 -5.03 11.08 3.28
CA GLU A 262 -6.11 10.92 2.29
C GLU A 262 -6.94 12.18 2.09
N LYS A 263 -7.23 12.92 3.17
CA LYS A 263 -7.96 14.19 3.10
C LYS A 263 -7.13 15.27 2.40
N LEU A 264 -5.82 15.31 2.69
CA LEU A 264 -4.90 16.25 2.04
C LEU A 264 -4.74 15.93 0.56
N GLN A 265 -4.62 14.66 0.18
CA GLN A 265 -4.58 14.24 -1.22
C GLN A 265 -5.88 14.59 -1.97
N ALA A 266 -7.02 14.47 -1.31
CA ALA A 266 -8.31 14.86 -1.88
C ALA A 266 -8.45 16.38 -2.10
N SER A 267 -7.70 17.21 -1.37
CA SER A 267 -7.71 18.68 -1.50
C SER A 267 -6.75 19.22 -2.56
N LEU A 268 -5.95 18.37 -3.21
CA LEU A 268 -5.07 18.77 -4.31
C LEU A 268 -5.87 19.40 -5.46
N SER A 269 -5.40 20.53 -5.95
CA SER A 269 -6.11 21.38 -6.90
C SER A 269 -5.22 21.84 -8.07
N GLU A 270 -5.73 22.72 -8.93
CA GLU A 270 -4.96 23.34 -10.01
C GLU A 270 -3.77 24.19 -9.54
N LYS A 271 -3.70 24.50 -8.26
CA LYS A 271 -2.56 25.22 -7.65
C LYS A 271 -1.42 24.29 -7.25
N ASP A 272 -1.68 22.99 -7.22
CA ASP A 272 -0.72 21.97 -6.86
C ASP A 272 -0.17 21.29 -8.10
N ILE A 273 1.16 21.34 -8.25
CA ILE A 273 1.87 20.80 -9.40
C ILE A 273 2.82 19.73 -8.93
N ARG A 274 2.92 18.64 -9.68
CA ARG A 274 3.89 17.56 -9.41
C ARG A 274 4.79 17.37 -10.61
N PHE A 275 6.01 16.93 -10.36
CA PHE A 275 7.02 16.74 -11.37
C PHE A 275 7.55 15.32 -11.41
N THR A 276 7.68 14.80 -12.64
CA THR A 276 8.45 13.59 -12.94
C THR A 276 9.38 13.88 -14.10
N GLN A 277 10.38 13.03 -14.30
CA GLN A 277 11.26 13.15 -15.47
C GLN A 277 11.54 11.76 -16.07
N LYS A 278 11.69 11.74 -17.39
CA LYS A 278 12.04 10.54 -18.14
C LYS A 278 12.72 10.95 -19.45
N ASP A 279 13.83 10.30 -19.78
CA ASP A 279 14.55 10.47 -21.05
C ASP A 279 14.85 11.93 -21.41
N GLY A 280 15.22 12.75 -20.41
CA GLY A 280 15.53 14.17 -20.57
C GLY A 280 14.31 15.08 -20.67
N ILE A 281 13.11 14.54 -20.61
CA ILE A 281 11.84 15.28 -20.62
C ILE A 281 11.37 15.47 -19.18
N LEU A 282 11.00 16.70 -18.83
CA LEU A 282 10.32 17.04 -17.59
C LEU A 282 8.82 17.05 -17.83
N TYR A 283 8.10 16.34 -17.00
CA TYR A 283 6.64 16.34 -16.99
C TYR A 283 6.15 17.12 -15.77
N ALA A 284 5.18 18.02 -16.01
CA ALA A 284 4.50 18.78 -14.98
C ALA A 284 3.01 18.42 -14.98
N PHE A 285 2.53 17.88 -13.88
CA PHE A 285 1.13 17.53 -13.67
C PHE A 285 0.44 18.63 -12.88
N VAL A 286 -0.56 19.25 -13.48
CA VAL A 286 -1.46 20.19 -12.79
C VAL A 286 -2.61 19.38 -12.20
N LEU A 287 -2.76 19.38 -10.87
CA LEU A 287 -3.66 18.46 -10.16
C LEU A 287 -5.11 18.96 -10.05
N GLY A 288 -5.53 19.76 -11.03
CA GLY A 288 -6.89 20.24 -11.20
C GLY A 288 -7.04 20.95 -12.52
N PHE A 289 -8.26 21.26 -12.91
CA PHE A 289 -8.53 22.01 -14.13
C PHE A 289 -8.51 23.52 -13.83
N PRO A 290 -7.56 24.28 -14.42
CA PRO A 290 -7.44 25.70 -14.11
C PRO A 290 -8.64 26.49 -14.64
N SER A 291 -9.35 27.17 -13.75
CA SER A 291 -10.55 27.94 -14.06
C SER A 291 -10.30 29.04 -15.09
N GLN A 292 -9.11 29.65 -15.05
CA GLN A 292 -8.70 30.72 -15.96
C GLN A 292 -7.94 30.22 -17.19
N LYS A 293 -7.88 28.92 -17.42
CA LYS A 293 -7.13 28.30 -18.53
C LYS A 293 -5.62 28.66 -18.57
N THR A 294 -5.10 29.19 -17.48
CA THR A 294 -3.71 29.60 -17.33
C THR A 294 -3.10 28.92 -16.08
N VAL A 295 -1.89 28.43 -16.20
CA VAL A 295 -1.13 27.82 -15.11
C VAL A 295 0.19 28.55 -14.96
N THR A 296 0.53 28.93 -13.74
CA THR A 296 1.83 29.47 -13.41
C THR A 296 2.66 28.42 -12.70
N ILE A 297 3.79 28.03 -13.28
CA ILE A 297 4.74 27.08 -12.68
C ILE A 297 5.98 27.85 -12.23
N ARG A 298 6.01 28.21 -10.96
CA ARG A 298 7.08 29.09 -10.39
C ARG A 298 8.44 28.41 -10.44
N SER A 299 8.50 27.11 -10.16
CA SER A 299 9.74 26.32 -10.18
C SER A 299 10.40 26.26 -11.56
N LEU A 300 9.67 26.55 -12.64
CA LEU A 300 10.19 26.62 -14.00
C LEU A 300 10.50 28.05 -14.47
N GLY A 301 10.34 29.03 -13.60
CA GLY A 301 10.69 30.43 -13.90
C GLY A 301 12.20 30.60 -14.17
N ARG A 302 12.56 31.52 -15.07
CA ARG A 302 13.94 31.76 -15.49
C ARG A 302 14.92 31.94 -14.32
N ASN A 303 14.46 32.57 -13.24
CA ASN A 303 15.27 32.88 -12.06
C ASN A 303 15.10 31.86 -10.93
N SER A 304 14.38 30.76 -11.15
CA SER A 304 14.23 29.72 -10.12
C SER A 304 15.53 28.96 -9.92
N GLU A 305 15.80 28.55 -8.69
CA GLU A 305 16.96 27.72 -8.36
C GLU A 305 16.99 26.41 -9.16
N GLN A 306 15.80 25.84 -9.42
CA GLN A 306 15.63 24.58 -10.17
C GLN A 306 16.06 24.73 -11.62
N MET A 307 15.92 25.92 -12.21
CA MET A 307 16.24 26.21 -13.60
C MET A 307 17.63 26.81 -13.83
N LYS A 308 18.41 27.04 -12.76
CA LYS A 308 19.77 27.60 -12.87
C LYS A 308 20.61 26.84 -13.91
N GLY A 309 21.10 27.56 -14.92
CA GLY A 309 21.88 27.01 -16.03
C GLY A 309 21.07 26.20 -17.06
N ARG A 310 19.74 26.22 -17.02
CA ARG A 310 18.85 25.49 -17.92
C ARG A 310 17.89 26.42 -18.66
N LYS A 311 17.47 25.97 -19.85
CA LYS A 311 16.44 26.67 -20.64
C LYS A 311 15.37 25.69 -21.09
N ILE A 312 14.12 26.11 -21.05
CA ILE A 312 13.01 25.38 -21.66
C ILE A 312 13.14 25.54 -23.16
N ARG A 313 13.22 24.45 -23.91
CA ARG A 313 13.31 24.45 -25.38
C ARG A 313 11.93 24.41 -26.05
N SER A 314 11.02 23.66 -25.46
CA SER A 314 9.64 23.54 -25.95
C SER A 314 8.71 23.12 -24.82
N ILE A 315 7.45 23.46 -24.95
CA ILE A 315 6.38 23.03 -24.06
C ILE A 315 5.32 22.34 -24.92
N ARG A 316 4.81 21.20 -24.45
CA ARG A 316 3.73 20.47 -25.10
C ARG A 316 2.77 19.95 -24.03
N MET A 317 1.50 19.91 -24.36
CA MET A 317 0.47 19.27 -23.53
C MET A 317 0.23 17.85 -24.07
N LEU A 318 0.28 16.85 -23.20
CA LEU A 318 -0.07 15.48 -23.58
C LEU A 318 -1.56 15.40 -23.93
N GLY A 319 -1.91 14.51 -24.85
CA GLY A 319 -3.30 14.29 -25.29
C GLY A 319 -3.86 15.36 -26.26
N THR A 320 -3.07 16.35 -26.66
CA THR A 320 -3.53 17.36 -27.62
C THR A 320 -2.43 17.77 -28.61
N LYS A 321 -2.84 18.17 -29.82
CA LYS A 321 -1.97 18.81 -30.80
C LYS A 321 -1.93 20.34 -30.68
N LYS A 322 -2.74 20.92 -29.76
CA LYS A 322 -2.76 22.37 -29.55
C LYS A 322 -1.42 22.85 -29.00
N LYS A 323 -0.94 23.96 -29.49
CA LYS A 323 0.22 24.65 -28.91
C LYS A 323 -0.12 25.17 -27.53
N VAL A 324 0.84 25.11 -26.63
CA VAL A 324 0.81 25.82 -25.35
C VAL A 324 1.45 27.18 -25.62
N GLU A 325 0.73 28.22 -25.33
CA GLU A 325 1.19 29.61 -25.48
C GLU A 325 1.86 30.08 -24.19
#